data_36d0ed82928ffda8a47cc78a032eb9d9
#
_entry.id   36d0ed82928ffda8a47cc78a032eb9d9
#
_cell.length_a   1.000
_cell.length_b   1.000
_cell.length_c   1.000
_cell.angle_alpha   90.00
_cell.angle_beta   90.00
_cell.angle_gamma   90.00
#
_symmetry.space_group_name_H-M   'P 1'
#
loop_
_entity.id
_entity.type
_entity.pdbx_description
1 polymer ?
#
loop_
_entity_poly.entity_id
_entity_poly.type
_entity_poly.pdbx_seq_one_letter_code
_entity_poly.pdbx_strand_id
1 'polypeptide(L)'
;MTKSRPVVVHHPEQDVPAPTMSGPERRQQFGREGRWANWIRNDAGDVSGWHHHAANDTYVYVSRGSLTIEFGLGGAESVVARAGDFFIVPSQTIHRETTGQDADLEAFIIRVGGDPEHVNVQGPEAAGG
;
A
#
# COMPACT_ATOMS: atom_id res chain seq x y z
N MET A 1 2.96 32.42 -7.13
CA MET A 1 3.53 31.15 -6.67
C MET A 1 3.21 30.93 -5.19
N THR A 2 2.65 29.81 -4.87
CA THR A 2 2.30 29.51 -3.49
C THR A 2 3.55 29.14 -2.71
N LYS A 3 3.74 29.79 -1.58
CA LYS A 3 4.83 29.46 -0.69
C LYS A 3 4.57 28.10 -0.04
N SER A 4 5.60 27.26 0.00
CA SER A 4 5.51 25.96 0.66
C SER A 4 5.35 26.15 2.18
N ARG A 5 4.40 25.44 2.74
CA ARG A 5 4.09 25.52 4.17
C ARG A 5 3.89 24.12 4.73
N PRO A 6 4.31 23.88 5.97
CA PRO A 6 3.91 22.65 6.66
C PRO A 6 2.39 22.58 6.78
N VAL A 7 1.84 21.38 6.63
CA VAL A 7 0.40 21.13 6.72
C VAL A 7 0.17 19.95 7.65
N VAL A 8 -0.85 20.08 8.50
CA VAL A 8 -1.29 18.99 9.37
C VAL A 8 -2.70 18.57 8.94
N VAL A 9 -2.90 17.27 8.78
CA VAL A 9 -4.21 16.68 8.54
C VAL A 9 -4.59 15.87 9.77
N HIS A 10 -5.77 16.11 10.31
CA HIS A 10 -6.26 15.41 11.50
C HIS A 10 -7.11 14.22 11.09
N HIS A 11 -6.54 13.04 11.20
CA HIS A 11 -7.26 11.77 10.97
C HIS A 11 -8.13 11.43 12.18
N PRO A 12 -9.38 10.93 12.00
CA PRO A 12 -10.07 10.68 10.72
C PRO A 12 -10.88 11.87 10.20
N GLU A 13 -10.81 12.99 10.86
CA GLU A 13 -11.75 14.10 10.64
C GLU A 13 -11.59 14.80 9.30
N GLN A 14 -10.36 14.89 8.81
CA GLN A 14 -10.03 15.66 7.62
C GLN A 14 -9.47 14.83 6.48
N ASP A 15 -9.32 13.53 6.67
CA ASP A 15 -8.80 12.70 5.59
C ASP A 15 -9.86 12.52 4.50
N VAL A 16 -9.41 12.30 3.29
CA VAL A 16 -10.29 12.13 2.13
C VAL A 16 -10.12 10.72 1.56
N PRO A 17 -11.19 10.15 0.96
CA PRO A 17 -11.07 8.85 0.31
C PRO A 17 -10.01 8.88 -0.78
N ALA A 18 -9.19 7.84 -0.86
CA ALA A 18 -8.21 7.71 -1.92
C ALA A 18 -8.93 7.53 -3.27
N PRO A 19 -8.59 8.32 -4.30
CA PRO A 19 -9.42 8.43 -5.50
C PRO A 19 -9.49 7.17 -6.35
N THR A 20 -8.48 6.32 -6.33
CA THR A 20 -8.40 5.16 -7.23
C THR A 20 -8.25 3.84 -6.51
N MET A 21 -8.48 3.82 -5.21
CA MET A 21 -8.28 2.61 -4.42
C MET A 21 -9.58 1.83 -4.30
N SER A 22 -9.50 0.55 -4.62
CA SER A 22 -10.56 -0.41 -4.32
C SER A 22 -10.17 -1.16 -3.06
N GLY A 23 -11.18 -1.70 -2.38
CA GLY A 23 -10.96 -2.48 -1.19
C GLY A 23 -11.31 -1.74 0.08
N PRO A 24 -10.85 -2.25 1.23
CA PRO A 24 -11.26 -1.73 2.52
C PRO A 24 -10.91 -0.26 2.71
N GLU A 25 -11.16 0.25 3.86
CA GLU A 25 -11.09 1.67 4.14
C GLU A 25 -9.72 2.26 3.87
N ARG A 26 -9.67 3.25 2.98
CA ARG A 26 -8.45 3.97 2.61
C ARG A 26 -8.71 5.46 2.64
N ARG A 27 -7.78 6.21 3.20
CA ARG A 27 -7.89 7.66 3.33
C ARG A 27 -6.61 8.32 2.87
N GLN A 28 -6.72 9.17 1.85
CA GLN A 28 -5.60 9.94 1.36
C GLN A 28 -5.38 11.14 2.27
N GLN A 29 -4.20 11.25 2.83
CA GLN A 29 -3.83 12.37 3.68
C GLN A 29 -3.22 13.50 2.87
N PHE A 30 -2.32 13.17 1.96
CA PHE A 30 -1.64 14.14 1.12
C PHE A 30 -1.51 13.59 -0.30
N GLY A 31 -1.72 14.45 -1.29
CA GLY A 31 -1.50 14.12 -2.69
C GLY A 31 -0.80 15.27 -3.41
N ARG A 32 0.24 14.94 -4.15
CA ARG A 32 0.97 15.87 -5.00
C ARG A 32 1.42 15.14 -6.25
N GLU A 33 1.80 15.89 -7.28
CA GLU A 33 2.33 15.30 -8.49
C GLU A 33 3.49 14.34 -8.18
N GLY A 34 3.36 13.11 -8.61
CA GLY A 34 4.37 12.07 -8.45
C GLY A 34 4.50 11.50 -7.04
N ARG A 35 3.65 11.87 -6.09
CA ARG A 35 3.72 11.33 -4.72
C ARG A 35 2.43 11.57 -3.95
N TRP A 36 2.15 10.67 -3.02
CA TRP A 36 1.00 10.79 -2.14
C TRP A 36 1.17 9.91 -0.91
N ALA A 37 0.39 10.21 0.12
CA ALA A 37 0.41 9.49 1.38
C ALA A 37 -1.00 9.14 1.81
N ASN A 38 -1.17 7.90 2.29
CA ASN A 38 -2.47 7.37 2.74
C ASN A 38 -2.32 6.71 4.09
N TRP A 39 -3.39 6.77 4.87
CA TRP A 39 -3.66 5.81 5.92
C TRP A 39 -4.56 4.72 5.33
N ILE A 40 -4.33 3.47 5.72
CA ILE A 40 -5.18 2.36 5.33
C ILE A 40 -5.57 1.52 6.54
N ARG A 41 -6.75 0.91 6.45
CA ARG A 41 -7.22 -0.12 7.35
C ARG A 41 -7.76 -1.29 6.54
N ASN A 42 -7.30 -2.48 6.83
CA ASN A 42 -7.81 -3.72 6.25
C ASN A 42 -8.38 -4.58 7.36
N ASP A 43 -9.46 -5.30 7.09
CA ASP A 43 -9.99 -6.26 8.03
C ASP A 43 -9.04 -7.45 8.20
N ALA A 44 -9.02 -8.01 9.41
CA ALA A 44 -8.26 -9.23 9.67
C ALA A 44 -8.62 -10.30 8.63
N GLY A 45 -7.60 -10.95 8.07
CA GLY A 45 -7.78 -12.00 7.09
C GLY A 45 -8.00 -11.57 5.65
N ASP A 46 -8.10 -10.26 5.38
CA ASP A 46 -8.27 -9.77 4.00
C ASP A 46 -7.09 -10.16 3.11
N VAL A 47 -7.41 -10.53 1.87
CA VAL A 47 -6.41 -10.88 0.85
C VAL A 47 -6.61 -9.98 -0.36
N SER A 48 -5.55 -9.31 -0.79
CA SER A 48 -5.59 -8.56 -2.04
C SER A 48 -5.50 -9.51 -3.24
N GLY A 49 -5.83 -9.02 -4.43
CA GLY A 49 -5.43 -9.71 -5.66
C GLY A 49 -3.94 -9.50 -5.95
N TRP A 50 -3.43 -10.19 -6.96
CA TRP A 50 -2.10 -9.92 -7.50
C TRP A 50 -2.12 -8.59 -8.23
N HIS A 51 -1.16 -7.72 -7.94
CA HIS A 51 -1.14 -6.37 -8.49
C HIS A 51 0.26 -5.75 -8.41
N HIS A 52 0.43 -4.62 -9.07
CA HIS A 52 1.60 -3.76 -8.91
C HIS A 52 1.16 -2.29 -8.89
N HIS A 53 2.09 -1.42 -8.59
CA HIS A 53 1.81 0.02 -8.47
C HIS A 53 2.46 0.85 -9.58
N ALA A 54 2.59 0.25 -10.77
CA ALA A 54 3.19 0.90 -11.94
C ALA A 54 4.57 1.51 -11.60
N ALA A 55 4.79 2.78 -11.88
CA ALA A 55 6.08 3.43 -11.66
C ALA A 55 6.35 3.84 -10.20
N ASN A 56 5.41 3.56 -9.29
CA ASN A 56 5.56 4.00 -7.90
C ASN A 56 6.35 3.02 -7.05
N ASP A 57 7.28 3.55 -6.27
CA ASP A 57 7.79 2.87 -5.09
C ASP A 57 6.82 3.10 -3.94
N THR A 58 6.50 2.05 -3.20
CA THR A 58 5.56 2.11 -2.09
C THR A 58 6.28 1.85 -0.78
N TYR A 59 6.25 2.82 0.12
CA TYR A 59 6.84 2.71 1.45
C TYR A 59 5.71 2.59 2.46
N VAL A 60 5.83 1.64 3.38
CA VAL A 60 4.77 1.33 4.34
C VAL A 60 5.34 1.26 5.75
N TYR A 61 4.62 1.86 6.69
CA TYR A 61 4.82 1.65 8.13
C TYR A 61 3.56 0.98 8.68
N VAL A 62 3.73 -0.17 9.33
CA VAL A 62 2.63 -0.90 9.96
C VAL A 62 2.48 -0.42 11.40
N SER A 63 1.32 0.12 11.72
CA SER A 63 1.04 0.60 13.09
C SER A 63 0.23 -0.39 13.91
N ARG A 64 -0.53 -1.29 13.26
CA ARG A 64 -1.32 -2.31 13.94
C ARG A 64 -1.47 -3.53 13.04
N GLY A 65 -1.47 -4.71 13.64
CA GLY A 65 -1.68 -5.96 12.93
C GLY A 65 -0.44 -6.45 12.22
N SER A 66 -0.64 -7.28 11.21
CA SER A 66 0.43 -7.82 10.40
C SER A 66 0.00 -8.01 8.96
N LEU A 67 0.99 -8.06 8.07
CA LEU A 67 0.77 -8.21 6.64
C LEU A 67 1.80 -9.16 6.07
N THR A 68 1.35 -10.17 5.32
CA THR A 68 2.22 -11.05 4.55
C THR A 68 2.21 -10.58 3.11
N ILE A 69 3.39 -10.33 2.54
CA ILE A 69 3.53 -9.91 1.15
C ILE A 69 4.19 -11.05 0.39
N GLU A 70 3.48 -11.59 -0.61
CA GLU A 70 3.96 -12.63 -1.50
C GLU A 70 4.41 -12.01 -2.81
N PHE A 71 5.52 -12.47 -3.36
CA PHE A 71 6.10 -11.91 -4.59
C PHE A 71 7.04 -12.92 -5.23
N GLY A 72 7.73 -12.48 -6.28
CA GLY A 72 8.70 -13.31 -6.99
C GLY A 72 8.08 -14.26 -7.98
N LEU A 73 8.91 -15.02 -8.65
CA LEU A 73 8.48 -15.95 -9.69
C LEU A 73 7.55 -17.01 -9.10
N GLY A 74 6.37 -17.15 -9.70
CA GLY A 74 5.35 -18.06 -9.21
C GLY A 74 4.81 -17.72 -7.84
N GLY A 75 5.14 -16.54 -7.29
CA GLY A 75 4.72 -16.16 -5.94
C GLY A 75 5.46 -16.91 -4.84
N ALA A 76 6.67 -17.38 -5.13
CA ALA A 76 7.38 -18.30 -4.24
C ALA A 76 8.06 -17.64 -3.04
N GLU A 77 8.15 -16.31 -3.02
CA GLU A 77 8.81 -15.58 -1.95
C GLU A 77 7.77 -14.84 -1.11
N SER A 78 8.06 -14.66 0.16
CA SER A 78 7.20 -13.88 1.03
C SER A 78 7.98 -13.22 2.15
N VAL A 79 7.44 -12.09 2.63
CA VAL A 79 7.92 -11.42 3.84
C VAL A 79 6.72 -11.07 4.71
N VAL A 80 6.95 -10.93 6.00
CA VAL A 80 5.91 -10.56 6.96
C VAL A 80 6.33 -9.26 7.64
N ALA A 81 5.44 -8.28 7.62
CA ALA A 81 5.60 -7.04 8.35
C ALA A 81 4.60 -6.99 9.50
N ARG A 82 5.07 -6.66 10.69
CA ARG A 82 4.26 -6.55 11.92
C ARG A 82 4.26 -5.12 12.43
N ALA A 83 3.40 -4.85 13.38
CA ALA A 83 3.34 -3.52 14.00
C ALA A 83 4.73 -3.04 14.41
N GLY A 84 5.10 -1.85 13.97
CA GLY A 84 6.44 -1.28 14.17
C GLY A 84 7.40 -1.48 13.01
N ASP A 85 7.04 -2.30 12.03
CA ASP A 85 7.92 -2.58 10.89
C ASP A 85 7.67 -1.60 9.74
N PHE A 86 8.75 -1.37 9.01
CA PHE A 86 8.71 -0.65 7.73
C PHE A 86 9.03 -1.62 6.61
N PHE A 87 8.41 -1.42 5.45
CA PHE A 87 8.81 -2.16 4.25
C PHE A 87 8.66 -1.31 3.00
N ILE A 88 9.27 -1.76 1.92
CA ILE A 88 9.13 -1.15 0.60
C ILE A 88 8.65 -2.19 -0.39
N VAL A 89 7.73 -1.79 -1.28
CA VAL A 89 7.42 -2.51 -2.50
C VAL A 89 7.93 -1.67 -3.66
N PRO A 90 9.02 -2.10 -4.32
CA PRO A 90 9.57 -1.35 -5.45
C PRO A 90 8.60 -1.27 -6.62
N SER A 91 8.80 -0.28 -7.49
CA SER A 91 7.98 -0.10 -8.69
C SER A 91 7.93 -1.39 -9.52
N GLN A 92 6.82 -1.62 -10.23
CA GLN A 92 6.61 -2.76 -11.11
C GLN A 92 6.62 -4.13 -10.43
N THR A 93 6.65 -4.20 -9.11
CA THR A 93 6.70 -5.48 -8.39
C THR A 93 5.30 -6.06 -8.26
N ILE A 94 5.07 -7.20 -8.90
CA ILE A 94 3.82 -7.94 -8.78
C ILE A 94 3.83 -8.64 -7.43
N HIS A 95 2.79 -8.38 -6.63
CA HIS A 95 2.69 -8.93 -5.27
C HIS A 95 1.24 -9.12 -4.88
N ARG A 96 1.05 -9.87 -3.80
CA ARG A 96 -0.25 -10.08 -3.14
C ARG A 96 -0.06 -9.90 -1.65
N GLU A 97 -1.04 -9.30 -1.00
CA GLU A 97 -0.98 -9.00 0.43
C GLU A 97 -2.09 -9.73 1.17
N THR A 98 -1.74 -10.33 2.30
CA THR A 98 -2.70 -10.99 3.18
C THR A 98 -2.58 -10.38 4.57
N THR A 99 -3.68 -9.84 5.07
CA THR A 99 -3.76 -9.32 6.45
C THR A 99 -3.83 -10.49 7.42
N GLY A 100 -3.06 -10.43 8.51
CA GLY A 100 -3.09 -11.46 9.54
C GLY A 100 -4.48 -11.64 10.16
N GLN A 101 -4.73 -12.82 10.70
CA GLN A 101 -6.04 -13.19 11.25
C GLN A 101 -6.31 -12.60 12.64
N ASP A 102 -5.27 -12.17 13.35
CA ASP A 102 -5.38 -11.82 14.78
C ASP A 102 -5.89 -10.40 15.02
N ALA A 103 -5.75 -9.51 14.06
CA ALA A 103 -6.17 -8.12 14.20
C ALA A 103 -6.33 -7.46 12.84
N ASP A 104 -7.11 -6.38 12.81
CA ASP A 104 -7.17 -5.52 11.63
C ASP A 104 -5.81 -4.86 11.41
N LEU A 105 -5.47 -4.64 10.16
CA LEU A 105 -4.26 -3.91 9.80
C LEU A 105 -4.53 -2.41 9.82
N GLU A 106 -3.62 -1.67 10.38
CA GLU A 106 -3.55 -0.22 10.19
C GLU A 106 -2.13 0.12 9.76
N ALA A 107 -2.01 0.90 8.71
CA ALA A 107 -0.73 1.24 8.13
C ALA A 107 -0.74 2.61 7.47
N PHE A 108 0.43 3.21 7.39
CA PHE A 108 0.65 4.46 6.70
C PHE A 108 1.49 4.17 5.45
N ILE A 109 1.01 4.64 4.29
CA ILE A 109 1.61 4.35 2.99
C ILE A 109 2.02 5.64 2.30
N ILE A 110 3.24 5.65 1.76
CA ILE A 110 3.72 6.71 0.88
C ILE A 110 4.09 6.08 -0.45
N ARG A 111 3.60 6.66 -1.55
CA ARG A 111 3.97 6.27 -2.91
C ARG A 111 4.66 7.42 -3.62
N VAL A 112 5.72 7.09 -4.34
CA VAL A 112 6.55 8.07 -5.05
C VAL A 112 6.90 7.51 -6.42
N GLY A 113 6.76 8.32 -7.45
CA GLY A 113 7.22 7.95 -8.80
C GLY A 113 6.27 8.28 -9.93
N GLY A 114 4.98 8.35 -9.69
CA GLY A 114 4.00 8.64 -10.73
C GLY A 114 2.63 8.89 -10.12
N ASP A 115 1.60 8.78 -10.93
CA ASP A 115 0.23 8.85 -10.43
C ASP A 115 -0.06 7.66 -9.52
N PRO A 116 -0.94 7.81 -8.53
CA PRO A 116 -1.30 6.70 -7.66
C PRO A 116 -2.06 5.64 -8.47
N GLU A 117 -1.41 4.52 -8.73
CA GLU A 117 -1.98 3.45 -9.53
C GLU A 117 -1.95 2.13 -8.78
N HIS A 118 -2.97 1.32 -9.05
CA HIS A 118 -3.11 -0.04 -8.57
C HIS A 118 -3.51 -0.86 -9.79
N VAL A 119 -2.57 -1.62 -10.34
CA VAL A 119 -2.76 -2.37 -11.57
C VAL A 119 -2.96 -3.84 -11.23
N ASN A 120 -4.17 -4.34 -11.38
CA ASN A 120 -4.48 -5.74 -11.15
C ASN A 120 -3.93 -6.60 -12.27
N VAL A 121 -3.40 -7.75 -11.91
CA VAL A 121 -2.89 -8.77 -12.86
C VAL A 121 -3.50 -10.12 -12.51
N GLN A 122 -3.40 -11.08 -13.42
CA GLN A 122 -4.07 -12.37 -13.26
C GLN A 122 -3.41 -13.30 -12.25
N GLY A 123 -2.15 -13.10 -11.96
CA GLY A 123 -1.43 -13.96 -11.04
C GLY A 123 -0.04 -13.44 -10.77
N PRO A 124 0.77 -14.21 -10.03
CA PRO A 124 2.14 -13.81 -9.73
C PRO A 124 3.00 -13.70 -10.99
N GLU A 125 4.20 -13.15 -10.83
CA GLU A 125 5.16 -13.11 -11.92
C GLU A 125 5.37 -14.51 -12.46
N ALA A 126 5.33 -14.64 -13.80
CA ALA A 126 5.44 -15.96 -14.44
C ALA A 126 6.82 -16.57 -14.22
N ALA A 127 6.83 -17.82 -13.77
CA ALA A 127 8.05 -18.59 -13.64
C ALA A 127 8.48 -19.06 -15.04
N GLY A 128 9.66 -18.69 -15.45
CA GLY A 128 10.23 -19.15 -16.70
C GLY A 128 9.71 -18.37 -17.90
N GLY A 129 10.28 -17.43 -18.29
CA GLY A 129 10.05 -16.50 -19.32
C GLY A 129 9.48 -16.79 -20.64
#